data_2c76b53515b7d882cf8799b3636f1ca7
#
_entry.id   2c76b53515b7d882cf8799b3636f1ca7
#
_cell.length_a   1.000
_cell.length_b   1.000
_cell.length_c   1.000
_cell.angle_alpha   90.00
_cell.angle_beta   90.00
_cell.angle_gamma   90.00
#
_symmetry.space_group_name_H-M   'P 1'
#
loop_
_entity.id
_entity.type
_entity.pdbx_description
1 polymer ?
#
loop_
_entity_poly.entity_id
_entity_poly.type
_entity_poly.pdbx_seq_one_letter_code
_entity_poly.pdbx_strand_id
1 'polypeptide(L)'
;MAQQPKMRVLRGADLDAIVAIDEKASGKNRREYYEHKAAVLLDKRHTINSSLVAELDGKVVGFIMGDIYFGEFGIPDTSATIDTLGVDPAFQNRGVASELMDQFITNMKAAGVNKIYTLVNWDDFALERFFSMHKFVPSKRLNLELSLP
;
A
#
# COMPACT_ATOMS: atom_id res chain seq x y z
N MET A 1 21.11 18.85 -4.47
CA MET A 1 20.83 17.49 -3.95
C MET A 1 19.34 17.25 -3.99
N ALA A 2 18.95 16.09 -4.49
CA ALA A 2 17.55 15.72 -4.45
C ALA A 2 17.12 15.53 -3.00
N GLN A 3 16.04 16.18 -2.62
CA GLN A 3 15.47 16.05 -1.29
C GLN A 3 14.81 14.67 -1.16
N GLN A 4 15.09 13.98 -0.05
CA GLN A 4 14.47 12.68 0.21
C GLN A 4 13.11 12.86 0.86
N PRO A 5 12.08 12.11 0.44
CA PRO A 5 10.79 12.18 1.07
C PRO A 5 10.84 11.64 2.51
N LYS A 6 10.02 12.21 3.36
CA LYS A 6 9.83 11.75 4.72
C LYS A 6 8.66 10.77 4.75
N MET A 7 8.89 9.58 5.31
CA MET A 7 7.84 8.60 5.52
C MET A 7 7.16 8.85 6.85
N ARG A 8 5.84 8.84 6.86
CA ARG A 8 5.07 8.93 8.09
C ARG A 8 3.77 8.15 7.98
N VAL A 9 3.11 7.92 9.11
CA VAL A 9 1.83 7.23 9.16
C VAL A 9 0.77 8.06 8.42
N LEU A 10 -0.05 7.39 7.63
CA LEU A 10 -1.18 7.98 6.93
C LEU A 10 -2.24 8.46 7.92
N ARG A 11 -2.77 9.65 7.69
CA ARG A 11 -3.83 10.27 8.51
C ARG A 11 -5.05 10.57 7.66
N GLY A 12 -6.21 10.74 8.30
CA GLY A 12 -7.42 11.11 7.60
C GLY A 12 -7.29 12.38 6.75
N ALA A 13 -6.48 13.35 7.22
CA ALA A 13 -6.21 14.58 6.48
C ALA A 13 -5.47 14.36 5.15
N ASP A 14 -4.88 13.18 4.93
CA ASP A 14 -4.16 12.86 3.70
C ASP A 14 -5.08 12.37 2.58
N LEU A 15 -6.34 12.13 2.87
CA LEU A 15 -7.28 11.53 1.93
C LEU A 15 -7.38 12.29 0.61
N ASP A 16 -7.50 13.62 0.67
CA ASP A 16 -7.60 14.43 -0.54
C ASP A 16 -6.37 14.28 -1.43
N ALA A 17 -5.18 14.26 -0.84
CA ALA A 17 -3.94 14.08 -1.58
C ALA A 17 -3.86 12.68 -2.22
N ILE A 18 -4.28 11.65 -1.51
CA ILE A 18 -4.29 10.27 -2.01
C ILE A 18 -5.24 10.14 -3.19
N VAL A 19 -6.44 10.68 -3.07
CA VAL A 19 -7.44 10.67 -4.15
C VAL A 19 -6.89 11.38 -5.39
N ALA A 20 -6.25 12.52 -5.22
CA ALA A 20 -5.66 13.28 -6.32
C ALA A 20 -4.51 12.52 -7.00
N ILE A 21 -3.64 11.88 -6.23
CA ILE A 21 -2.53 11.06 -6.77
C ILE A 21 -3.10 9.89 -7.59
N ASP A 22 -4.07 9.18 -7.03
CA ASP A 22 -4.68 8.04 -7.70
C ASP A 22 -5.40 8.45 -8.99
N GLU A 23 -6.10 9.58 -8.97
CA GLU A 23 -6.79 10.10 -10.16
C GLU A 23 -5.79 10.42 -11.27
N LYS A 24 -4.67 11.05 -10.94
CA LYS A 24 -3.62 11.35 -11.92
C LYS A 24 -3.02 10.06 -12.52
N ALA A 25 -2.87 9.02 -11.72
CA ALA A 25 -2.26 7.77 -12.16
C ALA A 25 -3.24 6.86 -12.92
N SER A 26 -4.50 6.77 -12.47
CA SER A 26 -5.50 5.85 -13.02
C SER A 26 -6.45 6.48 -14.03
N GLY A 27 -6.56 7.80 -14.04
CA GLY A 27 -7.52 8.53 -14.84
C GLY A 27 -8.95 8.51 -14.27
N LYS A 28 -9.14 7.95 -13.08
CA LYS A 28 -10.45 7.82 -12.44
C LYS A 28 -10.43 8.39 -11.04
N ASN A 29 -11.48 9.15 -10.70
CA ASN A 29 -11.68 9.60 -9.34
C ASN A 29 -12.32 8.47 -8.53
N ARG A 30 -11.56 7.88 -7.62
CA ARG A 30 -12.03 6.78 -6.77
C ARG A 30 -12.18 7.22 -5.30
N ARG A 31 -12.67 8.44 -5.07
CA ARG A 31 -12.82 9.01 -3.73
C ARG A 31 -13.63 8.09 -2.81
N GLU A 32 -14.74 7.58 -3.28
CA GLU A 32 -15.61 6.71 -2.49
C GLU A 32 -14.84 5.46 -1.99
N TYR A 33 -14.04 4.86 -2.87
CA TYR A 33 -13.19 3.73 -2.50
C TYR A 33 -12.24 4.10 -1.36
N TYR A 34 -11.54 5.24 -1.49
CA TYR A 34 -10.56 5.65 -0.48
C TYR A 34 -11.21 6.11 0.82
N GLU A 35 -12.40 6.67 0.78
CA GLU A 35 -13.17 6.99 1.98
C GLU A 35 -13.52 5.73 2.76
N HIS A 36 -13.96 4.67 2.08
CA HIS A 36 -14.22 3.38 2.71
C HIS A 36 -12.94 2.77 3.29
N LYS A 37 -11.84 2.80 2.52
CA LYS A 37 -10.56 2.27 3.00
C LYS A 37 -10.06 3.03 4.22
N ALA A 38 -10.13 4.34 4.21
CA ALA A 38 -9.70 5.15 5.34
C ALA A 38 -10.54 4.87 6.59
N ALA A 39 -11.85 4.69 6.43
CA ALA A 39 -12.73 4.38 7.55
C ALA A 39 -12.34 3.06 8.22
N VAL A 40 -11.93 2.05 7.44
CA VAL A 40 -11.50 0.75 7.96
C VAL A 40 -10.09 0.83 8.54
N LEU A 41 -9.13 1.34 7.77
CA LEU A 41 -7.72 1.29 8.14
C LEU A 41 -7.33 2.28 9.24
N LEU A 42 -8.10 3.37 9.40
CA LEU A 42 -7.86 4.37 10.43
C LEU A 42 -8.80 4.22 11.62
N ASP A 43 -9.54 3.12 11.70
CA ASP A 43 -10.39 2.82 12.85
C ASP A 43 -9.53 2.72 14.11
N LYS A 44 -9.95 3.39 15.17
CA LYS A 44 -9.25 3.41 16.47
C LYS A 44 -9.11 2.03 17.10
N ARG A 45 -9.90 1.04 16.65
CA ARG A 45 -9.78 -0.34 17.11
C ARG A 45 -8.55 -1.05 16.54
N HIS A 46 -7.97 -0.54 15.46
CA HIS A 46 -6.70 -1.03 14.95
C HIS A 46 -5.57 -0.49 15.82
N THR A 47 -4.83 -1.38 16.46
CA THR A 47 -3.73 -1.02 17.37
C THR A 47 -2.47 -0.63 16.62
N ILE A 48 -2.38 -0.96 15.33
CA ILE A 48 -1.20 -0.69 14.50
C ILE A 48 -1.66 -0.01 13.22
N ASN A 49 -1.16 1.19 13.00
CA ASN A 49 -1.38 1.92 11.75
C ASN A 49 -0.29 1.50 10.76
N SER A 50 -0.67 0.67 9.79
CA SER A 50 0.26 0.10 8.82
C SER A 50 0.41 0.92 7.55
N SER A 51 -0.53 1.82 7.25
CA SER A 51 -0.50 2.63 6.04
C SER A 51 0.41 3.86 6.20
N LEU A 52 1.15 4.19 5.15
CA LEU A 52 2.15 5.25 5.16
C LEU A 52 1.95 6.23 4.01
N VAL A 53 2.42 7.45 4.21
CA VAL A 53 2.58 8.43 3.14
C VAL A 53 4.04 8.87 3.05
N ALA A 54 4.44 9.26 1.85
CA ALA A 54 5.70 9.92 1.59
C ALA A 54 5.43 11.40 1.42
N GLU A 55 6.13 12.24 2.19
CA GLU A 55 5.95 13.67 2.21
C GLU A 55 7.22 14.37 1.77
N LEU A 56 7.09 15.34 0.88
CA LEU A 56 8.19 16.13 0.37
C LEU A 56 7.78 17.61 0.43
N ASP A 57 8.55 18.41 1.17
CA ASP A 57 8.24 19.85 1.40
C ASP A 57 6.80 20.07 1.89
N GLY A 58 6.34 19.23 2.81
CA GLY A 58 5.00 19.34 3.38
C GLY A 58 3.88 18.84 2.48
N LYS A 59 4.22 18.28 1.30
CA LYS A 59 3.24 17.77 0.35
C LYS A 59 3.33 16.24 0.26
N VAL A 60 2.18 15.57 0.32
CA VAL A 60 2.11 14.12 0.11
C VAL A 60 2.34 13.81 -1.37
N VAL A 61 3.37 13.02 -1.65
CA VAL A 61 3.76 12.66 -3.03
C VAL A 61 3.61 11.16 -3.31
N GLY A 62 3.31 10.37 -2.31
CA GLY A 62 3.08 8.93 -2.47
C GLY A 62 2.44 8.33 -1.23
N PHE A 63 1.91 7.13 -1.39
CA PHE A 63 1.27 6.41 -0.28
C PHE A 63 1.33 4.91 -0.49
N ILE A 64 1.25 4.16 0.61
CA ILE A 64 1.04 2.71 0.62
C ILE A 64 -0.01 2.39 1.67
N MET A 65 -1.04 1.65 1.29
CA MET A 65 -2.11 1.24 2.19
C MET A 65 -2.08 -0.28 2.37
N GLY A 66 -2.11 -0.70 3.62
CA GLY A 66 -2.11 -2.11 3.95
C GLY A 66 -2.73 -2.36 5.31
N ASP A 67 -2.88 -3.63 5.64
CA ASP A 67 -3.47 -4.04 6.90
C ASP A 67 -2.80 -5.31 7.42
N ILE A 68 -3.00 -5.58 8.72
CA ILE A 68 -2.42 -6.73 9.39
C ILE A 68 -3.56 -7.67 9.80
N TYR A 69 -3.36 -8.97 9.56
CA TYR A 69 -4.33 -10.00 9.86
C TYR A 69 -3.70 -11.14 10.65
N PHE A 70 -4.54 -11.84 11.40
CA PHE A 70 -4.13 -13.06 12.08
C PHE A 70 -5.13 -14.16 11.75
N GLY A 71 -4.62 -15.31 11.32
CA GLY A 71 -5.44 -16.49 11.09
C GLY A 71 -6.29 -16.48 9.83
N GLU A 72 -6.01 -15.61 8.88
CA GLU A 72 -6.75 -15.55 7.62
C GLU A 72 -6.56 -16.84 6.82
N PHE A 73 -7.62 -17.26 6.13
CA PHE A 73 -7.64 -18.48 5.31
C PHE A 73 -7.26 -19.75 6.08
N GLY A 74 -7.51 -19.80 7.39
CA GLY A 74 -7.16 -20.93 8.24
C GLY A 74 -5.68 -21.09 8.51
N ILE A 75 -4.88 -20.06 8.27
CA ILE A 75 -3.44 -20.08 8.46
C ILE A 75 -3.12 -19.38 9.80
N PRO A 76 -2.45 -20.05 10.76
CA PRO A 76 -2.20 -19.47 12.08
C PRO A 76 -0.99 -18.53 12.10
N ASP A 77 -0.83 -17.72 11.06
CA ASP A 77 0.28 -16.76 10.96
C ASP A 77 -0.26 -15.34 11.03
N THR A 78 0.58 -14.43 11.50
CA THR A 78 0.34 -13.00 11.37
C THR A 78 0.84 -12.56 10.01
N SER A 79 -0.08 -12.07 9.18
CA SER A 79 0.24 -11.62 7.83
C SER A 79 -0.20 -10.19 7.62
N ALA A 80 0.35 -9.55 6.60
CA ALA A 80 -0.08 -8.24 6.15
C ALA A 80 -0.45 -8.31 4.68
N THR A 81 -1.29 -7.38 4.26
CA THR A 81 -1.61 -7.18 2.84
C THR A 81 -1.24 -5.77 2.43
N ILE A 82 -0.86 -5.61 1.18
CA ILE A 82 -0.76 -4.32 0.53
C ILE A 82 -1.95 -4.21 -0.41
N ASP A 83 -2.81 -3.22 -0.14
CA ASP A 83 -4.02 -3.01 -0.95
C ASP A 83 -3.77 -2.04 -2.09
N THR A 84 -3.09 -0.93 -1.81
CA THR A 84 -2.81 0.09 -2.82
C THR A 84 -1.45 0.73 -2.57
N LEU A 85 -0.83 1.12 -3.66
CA LEU A 85 0.45 1.83 -3.67
C LEU A 85 0.39 2.85 -4.81
N GLY A 86 0.67 4.10 -4.52
CA GLY A 86 0.62 5.13 -5.53
C GLY A 86 1.68 6.20 -5.30
N VAL A 87 2.19 6.75 -6.41
CA VAL A 87 3.13 7.88 -6.38
C VAL A 87 2.64 8.91 -7.39
N ASP A 88 2.66 10.18 -6.99
CA ASP A 88 2.31 11.28 -7.88
C ASP A 88 3.19 11.18 -9.15
N PRO A 89 2.59 11.20 -10.35
CA PRO A 89 3.35 11.09 -11.59
C PRO A 89 4.50 12.09 -11.72
N ALA A 90 4.38 13.27 -11.12
CA ALA A 90 5.44 14.28 -11.11
C ALA A 90 6.67 13.85 -10.30
N PHE A 91 6.53 12.84 -9.44
CA PHE A 91 7.58 12.36 -8.54
C PHE A 91 7.96 10.90 -8.79
N GLN A 92 7.47 10.31 -9.87
CA GLN A 92 7.85 8.96 -10.25
C GLN A 92 9.31 8.88 -10.71
N ASN A 93 9.87 7.66 -10.69
CA ASN A 93 11.26 7.38 -11.06
C ASN A 93 12.30 8.08 -10.16
N ARG A 94 11.91 8.39 -8.93
CA ARG A 94 12.79 8.97 -7.90
C ARG A 94 12.94 8.07 -6.67
N GLY A 95 12.47 6.83 -6.77
CA GLY A 95 12.58 5.87 -5.67
C GLY A 95 11.54 6.00 -4.57
N VAL A 96 10.51 6.83 -4.73
CA VAL A 96 9.49 7.05 -3.68
C VAL A 96 8.75 5.76 -3.36
N ALA A 97 8.32 5.01 -4.38
CA ALA A 97 7.61 3.74 -4.18
C ALA A 97 8.48 2.73 -3.44
N SER A 98 9.76 2.63 -3.80
CA SER A 98 10.71 1.73 -3.13
C SER A 98 10.94 2.13 -1.68
N GLU A 99 11.04 3.41 -1.38
CA GLU A 99 11.19 3.88 0.00
C GLU A 99 9.95 3.60 0.84
N LEU A 100 8.75 3.78 0.26
CA LEU A 100 7.49 3.40 0.93
C LEU A 100 7.46 1.91 1.22
N MET A 101 7.83 1.09 0.25
CA MET A 101 7.87 -0.36 0.40
C MET A 101 8.86 -0.78 1.47
N ASP A 102 10.08 -0.25 1.44
CA ASP A 102 11.12 -0.59 2.40
C ASP A 102 10.69 -0.23 3.83
N GLN A 103 10.08 0.94 4.02
CA GLN A 103 9.60 1.36 5.33
C GLN A 103 8.43 0.47 5.79
N PHE A 104 7.51 0.14 4.89
CA PHE A 104 6.41 -0.76 5.19
C PHE A 104 6.92 -2.13 5.65
N ILE A 105 7.88 -2.71 4.92
CA ILE A 105 8.48 -4.01 5.27
C ILE A 105 9.16 -3.94 6.64
N THR A 106 9.93 -2.88 6.89
CA THR A 106 10.60 -2.67 8.17
C THR A 106 9.60 -2.63 9.32
N ASN A 107 8.51 -1.89 9.14
CA ASN A 107 7.46 -1.77 10.15
C ASN A 107 6.74 -3.11 10.38
N MET A 108 6.49 -3.87 9.32
CA MET A 108 5.84 -5.17 9.42
C MET A 108 6.70 -6.17 10.17
N LYS A 109 8.00 -6.18 9.91
CA LYS A 109 8.96 -7.01 10.68
C LYS A 109 8.91 -6.67 12.16
N ALA A 110 8.94 -5.39 12.49
CA ALA A 110 8.87 -4.92 13.87
C ALA A 110 7.56 -5.31 14.56
N ALA A 111 6.47 -5.40 13.81
CA ALA A 111 5.15 -5.80 14.31
C ALA A 111 4.98 -7.32 14.42
N GLY A 112 5.99 -8.12 14.06
CA GLY A 112 5.91 -9.57 14.13
C GLY A 112 5.21 -10.24 12.97
N VAL A 113 5.03 -9.52 11.87
CA VAL A 113 4.42 -10.08 10.65
C VAL A 113 5.39 -11.05 9.99
N ASN A 114 4.88 -12.22 9.63
CA ASN A 114 5.67 -13.28 8.99
C ASN A 114 5.64 -13.22 7.46
N LYS A 115 4.52 -12.79 6.88
CA LYS A 115 4.33 -12.74 5.43
C LYS A 115 3.53 -11.52 5.03
N ILE A 116 3.89 -10.95 3.88
CA ILE A 116 3.17 -9.85 3.25
C ILE A 116 2.65 -10.34 1.92
N TYR A 117 1.34 -10.16 1.69
CA TYR A 117 0.65 -10.57 0.47
C TYR A 117 0.16 -9.35 -0.29
N THR A 118 0.06 -9.48 -1.60
CA THR A 118 -0.59 -8.50 -2.45
C THR A 118 -1.20 -9.20 -3.65
N LEU A 119 -2.13 -8.53 -4.32
CA LEU A 119 -2.70 -8.98 -5.58
C LEU A 119 -2.32 -8.01 -6.68
N VAL A 120 -1.87 -8.54 -7.80
CA VAL A 120 -1.61 -7.75 -9.00
C VAL A 120 -2.37 -8.37 -10.16
N ASN A 121 -2.79 -7.55 -11.12
CA ASN A 121 -3.34 -8.09 -12.35
C ASN A 121 -2.27 -8.91 -13.05
N TRP A 122 -2.65 -10.07 -13.60
CA TRP A 122 -1.70 -11.00 -14.18
C TRP A 122 -0.87 -10.41 -15.34
N ASP A 123 -1.39 -9.35 -15.97
CA ASP A 123 -0.77 -8.68 -17.10
C ASP A 123 -0.16 -7.31 -16.75
N ASP A 124 -0.12 -6.95 -15.48
CA ASP A 124 0.54 -5.72 -15.03
C ASP A 124 2.03 -6.00 -14.79
N PHE A 125 2.78 -6.09 -15.89
CA PHE A 125 4.19 -6.49 -15.85
C PHE A 125 5.09 -5.49 -15.11
N ALA A 126 4.75 -4.20 -15.16
CA ALA A 126 5.52 -3.17 -14.45
C ALA A 126 5.38 -3.35 -12.93
N LEU A 127 4.17 -3.60 -12.45
CA LEU A 127 3.91 -3.81 -11.05
C LEU A 127 4.50 -5.14 -10.55
N GLU A 128 4.37 -6.19 -11.36
CA GLU A 128 4.98 -7.49 -11.05
C GLU A 128 6.50 -7.36 -10.91
N ARG A 129 7.15 -6.62 -11.81
CA ARG A 129 8.58 -6.34 -11.73
C ARG A 129 8.94 -5.59 -10.46
N PHE A 130 8.15 -4.57 -10.11
CA PHE A 130 8.38 -3.78 -8.90
C PHE A 130 8.36 -4.67 -7.65
N PHE A 131 7.35 -5.51 -7.51
CA PHE A 131 7.27 -6.42 -6.37
C PHE A 131 8.39 -7.46 -6.38
N SER A 132 8.75 -7.97 -7.54
CA SER A 132 9.87 -8.90 -7.68
C SER A 132 11.19 -8.29 -7.24
N MET A 133 11.43 -7.01 -7.54
CA MET A 133 12.62 -6.29 -7.08
C MET A 133 12.67 -6.19 -5.55
N HIS A 134 11.52 -6.19 -4.89
CA HIS A 134 11.41 -6.19 -3.43
C HIS A 134 11.29 -7.60 -2.84
N LYS A 135 11.68 -8.62 -3.61
CA LYS A 135 11.76 -10.03 -3.18
C LYS A 135 10.41 -10.71 -3.01
N PHE A 136 9.34 -10.14 -3.55
CA PHE A 136 8.06 -10.84 -3.61
C PHE A 136 8.14 -11.91 -4.69
N VAL A 137 7.57 -13.07 -4.38
CA VAL A 137 7.48 -14.20 -5.32
C VAL A 137 6.03 -14.69 -5.37
N PRO A 138 5.62 -15.37 -6.45
CA PRO A 138 4.29 -15.98 -6.48
C PRO A 138 4.11 -16.90 -5.28
N SER A 139 2.99 -16.75 -4.55
CA SER A 139 2.69 -17.64 -3.44
C SER A 139 2.25 -19.01 -3.95
N LYS A 140 2.26 -19.99 -3.05
CA LYS A 140 1.78 -21.35 -3.36
C LYS A 140 0.26 -21.47 -3.28
N ARG A 141 -0.46 -20.33 -3.31
CA ARG A 141 -1.91 -20.25 -3.21
C ARG A 141 -2.46 -19.59 -4.43
N LEU A 142 -3.65 -20.03 -4.83
CA LEU A 142 -4.38 -19.43 -5.94
C LEU A 142 -5.46 -18.50 -5.41
N ASN A 143 -5.64 -17.38 -6.09
CA ASN A 143 -6.81 -16.53 -5.90
C ASN A 143 -7.95 -17.11 -6.72
N LEU A 144 -9.01 -17.54 -6.05
CA LEU A 144 -10.19 -18.11 -6.72
C LEU A 144 -11.30 -17.07 -6.70
N GLU A 145 -12.02 -16.96 -7.81
CA GLU A 145 -13.04 -15.95 -8.01
C GLU A 145 -14.34 -16.57 -8.47
N LEU A 146 -15.46 -16.13 -7.88
CA LEU A 146 -16.80 -16.42 -8.34
C LEU A 146 -17.53 -15.10 -8.54
N SER A 147 -17.89 -14.80 -9.78
CA SER A 147 -18.67 -13.60 -10.09
C SER A 147 -20.14 -13.84 -9.76
N LEU A 148 -20.72 -12.92 -9.00
CA LEU A 148 -22.15 -12.99 -8.66
C LEU A 148 -22.94 -12.06 -9.57
N PRO A 149 -24.20 -12.47 -9.95
CA PRO A 149 -25.05 -11.62 -10.79
C PRO A 149 -25.53 -10.36 -10.06
#